data_20f3909af4122771948388d033e11b17
#
_entry.id   20f3909af4122771948388d033e11b17
#
_cell.length_a   1.000
_cell.length_b   1.000
_cell.length_c   1.000
_cell.angle_alpha   90.00
_cell.angle_beta   90.00
_cell.angle_gamma   90.00
#
_symmetry.space_group_name_H-M   'P 1'
#
loop_
_entity.id
_entity.type
_entity.pdbx_description
1 polymer ?
#
loop_
_entity_poly.entity_id
_entity_poly.type
_entity_poly.pdbx_seq_one_letter_code
_entity_poly.pdbx_strand_id
1 'polypeptide(L)'
;MGWLRQLSHTCLRRIGALLLEPPVSVVLPRQWRLTLLWLLIVAALAAGLGMRQPQPPDEPRFVLAARTMVESGQWLLPHRGGELYAEKPPVFMWLQAAAHQLVGSWQGSFLLPSLLAALLSLWLVSDLAARLWSPRHALYAVGALFCTLQFGLMAKRAQIDMVLVGMTTLAVWGLLRHLCERRNLPALWLAGVAAGVGTVTKGVGFLPVLMVLPWLGWRLYARRRGQPQPVDGAHPASLLWLVPAFLLGTAAWLAPLGWALLHEPSASLQSYAHELLFKQTGTRYANAWHHRQPVWYYLQVIATLWLPGALLLPLMVRPWWRRLRRGDPRHWLLLGWAALVLLFFSASPGKREVYVLPMLPAMALAAAPLLPGLLRRRSVRRYLFGYSLLLMLATGALGMMMLTDSAWAQAQLARRAMPATLLPVFGGGLLTFAIALAMLAVWLRVRRAATLVLLAHGLLWMLYGWVLMPALDPYASAAAVMHRVGTRIGPDAELALVAWREQNLLQADRPVREFGFKRPWAAQWHDAGPWLAKAPKTRWLLVLDTAMSPCVDPHQVIEIGVANRNRWQLLPGTAWNPACHAERVGANDDEE
;
A
#
# COMPACT_ATOMS: atom_id res chain seq x y z
N MET A 1 -54.17 11.51 3.18
CA MET A 1 -52.96 11.25 2.38
C MET A 1 -52.37 12.49 1.67
N GLY A 2 -53.11 13.57 1.45
CA GLY A 2 -52.64 14.82 0.81
C GLY A 2 -51.67 15.65 1.67
N TRP A 3 -51.85 15.69 2.98
CA TRP A 3 -51.09 16.51 3.92
C TRP A 3 -49.65 16.06 4.10
N LEU A 4 -49.38 14.75 4.11
CA LEU A 4 -48.02 14.18 4.20
C LEU A 4 -47.19 14.43 2.92
N ARG A 5 -47.84 14.48 1.74
CA ARG A 5 -47.13 14.82 0.48
C ARG A 5 -46.77 16.32 0.41
N GLN A 6 -47.62 17.21 0.90
CA GLN A 6 -47.31 18.64 0.95
C GLN A 6 -46.20 18.98 1.95
N LEU A 7 -46.16 18.34 3.13
CA LEU A 7 -45.09 18.50 4.12
C LEU A 7 -43.75 17.98 3.59
N SER A 8 -43.73 16.84 2.89
CA SER A 8 -42.51 16.31 2.31
C SER A 8 -41.94 17.19 1.20
N HIS A 9 -42.80 17.74 0.31
CA HIS A 9 -42.37 18.66 -0.75
C HIS A 9 -41.88 20.00 -0.22
N THR A 10 -42.48 20.53 0.83
CA THR A 10 -42.07 21.80 1.44
C THR A 10 -40.79 21.64 2.25
N CYS A 11 -40.64 20.53 2.97
CA CYS A 11 -39.43 20.20 3.71
C CYS A 11 -38.26 19.95 2.76
N LEU A 12 -38.45 19.18 1.69
CA LEU A 12 -37.41 18.92 0.66
C LEU A 12 -37.01 20.21 -0.09
N ARG A 13 -37.96 21.12 -0.38
CA ARG A 13 -37.67 22.44 -0.98
C ARG A 13 -36.90 23.34 -0.01
N ARG A 14 -37.25 23.38 1.29
CA ARG A 14 -36.52 24.16 2.31
C ARG A 14 -35.10 23.61 2.54
N ILE A 15 -34.93 22.29 2.64
CA ILE A 15 -33.61 21.64 2.72
C ILE A 15 -32.82 21.94 1.45
N GLY A 16 -33.43 21.84 0.27
CA GLY A 16 -32.79 22.19 -1.00
C GLY A 16 -32.37 23.66 -1.07
N ALA A 17 -33.18 24.58 -0.57
CA ALA A 17 -32.86 26.01 -0.51
C ALA A 17 -31.74 26.30 0.50
N LEU A 18 -31.78 25.70 1.70
CA LEU A 18 -30.73 25.79 2.72
C LEU A 18 -29.38 25.31 2.21
N LEU A 19 -29.33 24.24 1.40
CA LEU A 19 -28.10 23.71 0.80
C LEU A 19 -27.58 24.59 -0.35
N LEU A 20 -28.38 25.48 -0.93
CA LEU A 20 -28.01 26.33 -2.07
C LEU A 20 -27.60 27.76 -1.68
N GLU A 21 -27.89 28.23 -0.46
CA GLU A 21 -27.46 29.54 0.02
C GLU A 21 -25.95 29.65 0.19
N PRO A 22 -25.30 30.83 0.04
CA PRO A 22 -23.87 30.98 0.20
C PRO A 22 -23.48 30.80 1.69
N PRO A 23 -22.57 29.89 2.02
CA PRO A 23 -21.95 29.89 3.35
C PRO A 23 -21.12 31.18 3.52
N VAL A 24 -20.99 31.65 4.76
CA VAL A 24 -20.09 32.77 5.11
C VAL A 24 -18.74 32.57 4.42
N SER A 25 -18.37 33.49 3.54
CA SER A 25 -17.18 33.38 2.70
C SER A 25 -15.93 33.84 3.46
N VAL A 26 -15.41 33.02 4.37
CA VAL A 26 -14.04 33.20 4.84
C VAL A 26 -13.12 32.81 3.69
N VAL A 27 -12.65 33.79 2.92
CA VAL A 27 -11.66 33.59 1.87
C VAL A 27 -10.28 33.62 2.51
N LEU A 28 -9.82 32.45 2.97
CA LEU A 28 -8.44 32.32 3.47
C LEU A 28 -7.42 32.66 2.38
N PRO A 29 -6.34 33.38 2.70
CA PRO A 29 -5.19 33.58 1.81
C PRO A 29 -4.68 32.23 1.27
N ARG A 30 -4.11 32.25 0.07
CA ARG A 30 -3.67 31.02 -0.62
C ARG A 30 -2.65 30.22 0.18
N GLN A 31 -1.71 30.89 0.82
CA GLN A 31 -0.70 30.25 1.66
C GLN A 31 -1.33 29.41 2.77
N TRP A 32 -2.33 29.94 3.47
CA TRP A 32 -3.04 29.22 4.52
C TRP A 32 -3.81 28.01 4.00
N ARG A 33 -4.38 28.07 2.78
CA ARG A 33 -5.07 26.91 2.18
C ARG A 33 -4.10 25.78 1.89
N LEU A 34 -2.90 26.07 1.40
CA LEU A 34 -1.86 25.07 1.19
C LEU A 34 -1.36 24.50 2.51
N THR A 35 -1.10 25.34 3.50
CA THR A 35 -0.67 24.91 4.83
C THR A 35 -1.72 23.99 5.48
N LEU A 36 -2.99 24.40 5.49
CA LEU A 36 -4.08 23.57 6.04
C LEU A 36 -4.26 22.25 5.29
N LEU A 37 -4.08 22.25 3.96
CA LEU A 37 -4.10 21.01 3.18
C LEU A 37 -2.97 20.07 3.62
N TRP A 38 -1.73 20.59 3.77
CA TRP A 38 -0.61 19.78 4.21
C TRP A 38 -0.78 19.28 5.64
N LEU A 39 -1.27 20.12 6.55
CA LEU A 39 -1.57 19.70 7.93
C LEU A 39 -2.62 18.57 7.96
N LEU A 40 -3.70 18.70 7.17
CA LEU A 40 -4.71 17.65 7.03
C LEU A 40 -4.10 16.35 6.48
N ILE A 41 -3.31 16.44 5.41
CA ILE A 41 -2.67 15.29 4.77
C ILE A 41 -1.75 14.56 5.75
N VAL A 42 -0.85 15.31 6.40
CA VAL A 42 0.09 14.72 7.37
C VAL A 42 -0.67 14.08 8.53
N ALA A 43 -1.62 14.78 9.14
CA ALA A 43 -2.43 14.24 10.23
C ALA A 43 -3.21 12.99 9.80
N ALA A 44 -3.83 13.01 8.62
CA ALA A 44 -4.62 11.90 8.11
C ALA A 44 -3.76 10.67 7.76
N LEU A 45 -2.61 10.86 7.10
CA LEU A 45 -1.75 9.74 6.70
C LEU A 45 -0.90 9.20 7.86
N ALA A 46 -0.49 10.05 8.81
CA ALA A 46 0.24 9.63 10.00
C ALA A 46 -0.67 9.03 11.10
N ALA A 47 -2.00 9.24 11.01
CA ALA A 47 -2.94 8.69 11.98
C ALA A 47 -2.75 7.17 12.15
N GLY A 48 -2.62 6.69 13.39
CA GLY A 48 -2.40 5.28 13.72
C GLY A 48 -0.95 4.79 13.64
N LEU A 49 0.00 5.69 13.39
CA LEU A 49 1.42 5.35 13.48
C LEU A 49 1.75 4.94 14.94
N GLY A 50 2.39 3.78 15.11
CA GLY A 50 2.70 3.23 16.43
C GLY A 50 1.51 2.66 17.21
N MET A 51 0.32 2.59 16.64
CA MET A 51 -0.89 2.11 17.32
C MET A 51 -1.31 0.68 16.96
N ARG A 52 -0.56 0.00 16.11
CA ARG A 52 -0.80 -1.38 15.71
C ARG A 52 0.49 -2.11 15.38
N GLN A 53 0.45 -3.40 15.37
CA GLN A 53 1.52 -4.28 14.89
C GLN A 53 1.44 -4.47 13.36
N PRO A 54 2.51 -4.96 12.72
CA PRO A 54 2.47 -5.41 11.33
C PRO A 54 1.42 -6.51 11.13
N GLN A 55 0.59 -6.35 10.09
CA GLN A 55 -0.54 -7.24 9.83
C GLN A 55 -0.38 -7.96 8.47
N PRO A 56 -0.75 -9.25 8.38
CA PRO A 56 -0.73 -10.00 7.11
C PRO A 56 -1.53 -9.31 6.00
N PRO A 57 -1.23 -9.62 4.71
CA PRO A 57 -0.29 -10.67 4.30
C PRO A 57 1.18 -10.22 4.18
N ASP A 58 1.48 -8.97 3.87
CA ASP A 58 2.82 -8.57 3.42
C ASP A 58 3.67 -7.91 4.52
N GLU A 59 3.05 -7.15 5.45
CA GLU A 59 3.79 -6.32 6.42
C GLU A 59 4.70 -7.14 7.36
N PRO A 60 4.24 -8.26 7.99
CA PRO A 60 5.07 -9.04 8.90
C PRO A 60 6.31 -9.60 8.21
N ARG A 61 6.18 -10.00 6.95
CA ARG A 61 7.26 -10.56 6.13
C ARG A 61 8.42 -9.59 5.96
N PHE A 62 8.12 -8.34 5.59
CA PHE A 62 9.16 -7.33 5.40
C PHE A 62 9.78 -6.89 6.73
N VAL A 63 8.96 -6.72 7.78
CA VAL A 63 9.45 -6.32 9.09
C VAL A 63 10.30 -7.42 9.73
N LEU A 64 9.90 -8.69 9.60
CA LEU A 64 10.69 -9.83 10.08
C LEU A 64 12.05 -9.90 9.39
N ALA A 65 12.07 -9.77 8.06
CA ALA A 65 13.33 -9.76 7.32
C ALA A 65 14.22 -8.57 7.72
N ALA A 66 13.64 -7.37 7.91
CA ALA A 66 14.39 -6.20 8.38
C ALA A 66 14.93 -6.40 9.82
N ARG A 67 14.12 -7.01 10.71
CA ARG A 67 14.53 -7.35 12.07
C ARG A 67 15.69 -8.35 12.09
N THR A 68 15.59 -9.42 11.29
CA THR A 68 16.66 -10.40 11.16
C THR A 68 17.95 -9.77 10.65
N MET A 69 17.90 -8.82 9.70
CA MET A 69 19.07 -8.06 9.24
C MET A 69 19.73 -7.26 10.37
N VAL A 70 18.95 -6.58 11.21
CA VAL A 70 19.46 -5.80 12.34
C VAL A 70 20.09 -6.73 13.40
N GLU A 71 19.44 -7.85 13.70
CA GLU A 71 19.88 -8.79 14.74
C GLU A 71 21.11 -9.61 14.30
N SER A 72 21.17 -10.02 13.03
CA SER A 72 22.28 -10.86 12.51
C SER A 72 23.46 -10.07 11.92
N GLY A 73 23.27 -8.78 11.61
CA GLY A 73 24.23 -7.97 10.86
C GLY A 73 24.34 -8.32 9.37
N GLN A 74 23.52 -9.23 8.85
CA GLN A 74 23.52 -9.65 7.44
C GLN A 74 22.60 -8.79 6.58
N TRP A 75 23.12 -7.69 6.06
CA TRP A 75 22.34 -6.72 5.31
C TRP A 75 22.08 -7.09 3.85
N LEU A 76 22.89 -7.96 3.27
CA LEU A 76 22.84 -8.30 1.85
C LEU A 76 21.82 -9.41 1.55
N LEU A 77 21.74 -10.39 2.44
CA LEU A 77 20.89 -11.57 2.31
C LEU A 77 19.70 -11.48 3.27
N PRO A 78 18.49 -11.11 2.80
CA PRO A 78 17.31 -11.15 3.64
C PRO A 78 16.98 -12.57 4.08
N HIS A 79 16.59 -12.74 5.35
CA HIS A 79 16.13 -14.01 5.88
C HIS A 79 14.73 -13.86 6.46
N ARG A 80 13.96 -14.93 6.35
CA ARG A 80 12.66 -15.11 6.97
C ARG A 80 12.76 -16.27 7.96
N GLY A 81 13.01 -15.95 9.23
CA GLY A 81 13.50 -16.94 10.18
C GLY A 81 14.88 -17.43 9.77
N GLY A 82 15.10 -18.75 9.79
CA GLY A 82 16.35 -19.38 9.34
C GLY A 82 16.49 -19.49 7.81
N GLU A 83 15.43 -19.23 7.04
CA GLU A 83 15.44 -19.42 5.59
C GLU A 83 15.75 -18.14 4.82
N LEU A 84 16.47 -18.30 3.70
CA LEU A 84 16.77 -17.22 2.78
C LEU A 84 15.50 -16.69 2.11
N TYR A 85 15.26 -15.37 2.19
CA TYR A 85 14.16 -14.69 1.54
C TYR A 85 14.59 -14.08 0.20
N ALA A 86 14.52 -14.87 -0.87
CA ALA A 86 14.97 -14.49 -2.22
C ALA A 86 13.85 -13.96 -3.14
N GLU A 87 12.70 -13.55 -2.60
CA GLU A 87 11.57 -13.11 -3.41
C GLU A 87 11.62 -11.63 -3.79
N LYS A 88 12.32 -10.81 -3.03
CA LYS A 88 12.45 -9.36 -3.22
C LYS A 88 13.84 -8.85 -2.89
N PRO A 89 14.31 -7.79 -3.60
CA PRO A 89 15.54 -7.09 -3.21
C PRO A 89 15.40 -6.41 -1.84
N PRO A 90 16.50 -6.13 -1.11
CA PRO A 90 16.45 -5.74 0.30
C PRO A 90 16.15 -4.27 0.57
N VAL A 91 16.07 -3.41 -0.44
CA VAL A 91 15.98 -1.94 -0.28
C VAL A 91 14.84 -1.51 0.66
N PHE A 92 13.67 -2.13 0.56
CA PHE A 92 12.55 -1.79 1.44
C PHE A 92 12.83 -2.18 2.90
N MET A 93 13.46 -3.33 3.11
CA MET A 93 13.85 -3.83 4.44
C MET A 93 14.94 -2.94 5.06
N TRP A 94 15.89 -2.46 4.25
CA TRP A 94 16.88 -1.46 4.69
C TRP A 94 16.24 -0.16 5.17
N LEU A 95 15.21 0.32 4.47
CA LEU A 95 14.46 1.50 4.89
C LEU A 95 13.69 1.27 6.20
N GLN A 96 13.13 0.07 6.40
CA GLN A 96 12.48 -0.30 7.65
C GLN A 96 13.48 -0.43 8.80
N ALA A 97 14.63 -1.06 8.57
CA ALA A 97 15.70 -1.17 9.54
C ALA A 97 16.26 0.20 9.95
N ALA A 98 16.50 1.09 8.97
CA ALA A 98 16.91 2.47 9.24
C ALA A 98 15.87 3.25 10.05
N ALA A 99 14.59 3.10 9.70
CA ALA A 99 13.50 3.70 10.46
C ALA A 99 13.43 3.17 11.91
N HIS A 100 13.66 1.86 12.09
CA HIS A 100 13.74 1.26 13.43
C HIS A 100 14.91 1.81 14.25
N GLN A 101 16.09 1.95 13.67
CA GLN A 101 17.27 2.52 14.36
C GLN A 101 17.02 3.96 14.82
N LEU A 102 16.22 4.74 14.06
CA LEU A 102 15.88 6.13 14.41
C LEU A 102 14.81 6.22 15.51
N VAL A 103 13.84 5.30 15.53
CA VAL A 103 12.67 5.35 16.41
C VAL A 103 12.81 4.47 17.66
N GLY A 104 13.62 3.39 17.58
CA GLY A 104 13.82 2.42 18.65
C GLY A 104 12.69 1.41 18.83
N SER A 105 11.67 1.41 17.97
CA SER A 105 10.50 0.51 18.06
C SER A 105 10.06 0.05 16.68
N TRP A 106 9.89 -1.27 16.50
CA TRP A 106 9.34 -1.82 15.26
C TRP A 106 7.90 -1.36 15.03
N GLN A 107 7.07 -1.37 16.07
CA GLN A 107 5.68 -0.90 16.01
C GLN A 107 5.59 0.58 15.61
N GLY A 108 6.50 1.42 16.11
CA GLY A 108 6.52 2.85 15.79
C GLY A 108 7.08 3.17 14.40
N SER A 109 7.91 2.32 13.84
CA SER A 109 8.72 2.62 12.66
C SER A 109 8.30 1.95 11.37
N PHE A 110 7.66 0.78 11.42
CA PHE A 110 7.46 -0.06 10.24
C PHE A 110 6.64 0.60 9.10
N LEU A 111 5.78 1.57 9.43
CA LEU A 111 4.99 2.34 8.45
C LEU A 111 5.74 3.55 7.88
N LEU A 112 6.82 4.01 8.52
CA LEU A 112 7.52 5.25 8.13
C LEU A 112 8.01 5.26 6.69
N PRO A 113 8.62 4.20 6.13
CA PRO A 113 9.05 4.21 4.75
C PRO A 113 7.90 4.49 3.76
N SER A 114 6.74 3.87 3.97
CA SER A 114 5.55 4.10 3.14
C SER A 114 4.96 5.50 3.32
N LEU A 115 4.87 5.99 4.55
CA LEU A 115 4.40 7.33 4.86
C LEU A 115 5.29 8.41 4.20
N LEU A 116 6.61 8.30 4.37
CA LEU A 116 7.57 9.26 3.79
C LEU A 116 7.54 9.23 2.25
N ALA A 117 7.42 8.05 1.64
CA ALA A 117 7.28 7.91 0.20
C ALA A 117 5.98 8.53 -0.33
N ALA A 118 4.87 8.40 0.43
CA ALA A 118 3.61 9.06 0.10
C ALA A 118 3.72 10.59 0.18
N LEU A 119 4.29 11.12 1.26
CA LEU A 119 4.50 12.55 1.43
C LEU A 119 5.46 13.12 0.37
N LEU A 120 6.54 12.40 0.05
CA LEU A 120 7.44 12.73 -1.05
C LEU A 120 6.70 12.80 -2.39
N SER A 121 5.87 11.81 -2.69
CA SER A 121 5.08 11.77 -3.93
C SER A 121 4.15 12.98 -4.05
N LEU A 122 3.45 13.33 -2.96
CA LEU A 122 2.56 14.49 -2.90
C LEU A 122 3.34 15.80 -3.07
N TRP A 123 4.51 15.90 -2.45
CA TRP A 123 5.38 17.08 -2.57
C TRP A 123 5.89 17.25 -4.01
N LEU A 124 6.39 16.19 -4.63
CA LEU A 124 6.86 16.19 -6.03
C LEU A 124 5.74 16.56 -7.00
N VAL A 125 4.53 16.04 -6.79
CA VAL A 125 3.34 16.38 -7.58
C VAL A 125 2.94 17.85 -7.38
N SER A 126 3.05 18.38 -6.16
CA SER A 126 2.81 19.79 -5.86
C SER A 126 3.77 20.71 -6.63
N ASP A 127 5.08 20.42 -6.55
CA ASP A 127 6.13 21.16 -7.24
C ASP A 127 5.96 21.13 -8.77
N LEU A 128 5.77 19.93 -9.34
CA LEU A 128 5.55 19.80 -10.79
C LEU A 128 4.29 20.52 -11.27
N ALA A 129 3.18 20.41 -10.53
CA ALA A 129 1.96 21.12 -10.93
C ALA A 129 2.13 22.64 -10.90
N ALA A 130 2.89 23.17 -9.93
CA ALA A 130 3.22 24.58 -9.85
C ALA A 130 4.09 25.04 -11.03
N ARG A 131 5.08 24.25 -11.40
CA ARG A 131 6.03 24.53 -12.50
C ARG A 131 5.41 24.38 -13.88
N LEU A 132 4.76 23.24 -14.13
CA LEU A 132 4.25 22.91 -15.45
C LEU A 132 3.06 23.78 -15.86
N TRP A 133 2.27 24.27 -14.91
CA TRP A 133 1.09 25.11 -15.21
C TRP A 133 1.07 26.40 -14.42
N SER A 134 0.82 26.35 -13.13
CA SER A 134 0.93 27.50 -12.22
C SER A 134 0.82 27.03 -10.77
N PRO A 135 1.29 27.86 -9.82
CA PRO A 135 1.17 27.55 -8.40
C PRO A 135 -0.25 27.25 -7.89
N ARG A 136 -1.31 27.66 -8.60
CA ARG A 136 -2.70 27.35 -8.24
C ARG A 136 -3.03 25.88 -8.48
N HIS A 137 -2.40 25.24 -9.47
CA HIS A 137 -2.66 23.84 -9.83
C HIS A 137 -2.04 22.86 -8.85
N ALA A 138 -1.07 23.26 -8.01
CA ALA A 138 -0.51 22.46 -6.94
C ALA A 138 -1.61 21.92 -5.98
N LEU A 139 -2.49 22.83 -5.52
CA LEU A 139 -3.61 22.45 -4.65
C LEU A 139 -4.52 21.39 -5.27
N TYR A 140 -4.81 21.52 -6.57
CA TYR A 140 -5.68 20.58 -7.28
C TYR A 140 -5.00 19.23 -7.53
N ALA A 141 -3.71 19.23 -7.87
CA ALA A 141 -2.96 18.00 -8.10
C ALA A 141 -2.80 17.19 -6.81
N VAL A 142 -2.39 17.85 -5.72
CA VAL A 142 -2.22 17.24 -4.40
C VAL A 142 -3.56 16.73 -3.87
N GLY A 143 -4.63 17.56 -3.96
CA GLY A 143 -5.97 17.16 -3.52
C GLY A 143 -6.51 15.97 -4.32
N ALA A 144 -6.29 15.94 -5.65
CA ALA A 144 -6.72 14.81 -6.49
C ALA A 144 -6.00 13.51 -6.12
N LEU A 145 -4.68 13.56 -5.90
CA LEU A 145 -3.90 12.39 -5.51
C LEU A 145 -4.28 11.90 -4.11
N PHE A 146 -4.37 12.80 -3.14
CA PHE A 146 -4.76 12.48 -1.76
C PHE A 146 -6.17 11.89 -1.64
N CYS A 147 -7.13 12.42 -2.42
CA CYS A 147 -8.51 11.92 -2.43
C CYS A 147 -8.67 10.60 -3.21
N THR A 148 -7.61 10.00 -3.73
CA THR A 148 -7.70 8.67 -4.35
C THR A 148 -7.60 7.59 -3.29
N LEU A 149 -8.62 6.73 -3.18
CA LEU A 149 -8.69 5.69 -2.15
C LEU A 149 -7.45 4.79 -2.15
N GLN A 150 -6.99 4.35 -3.32
CA GLN A 150 -5.81 3.48 -3.45
C GLN A 150 -4.55 4.13 -2.89
N PHE A 151 -4.34 5.42 -3.15
CA PHE A 151 -3.17 6.14 -2.67
C PHE A 151 -3.13 6.20 -1.13
N GLY A 152 -4.23 6.62 -0.51
CA GLY A 152 -4.30 6.70 0.95
C GLY A 152 -4.20 5.33 1.63
N LEU A 153 -4.82 4.29 1.05
CA LEU A 153 -4.73 2.92 1.57
C LEU A 153 -3.28 2.41 1.53
N MET A 154 -2.55 2.63 0.42
CA MET A 154 -1.16 2.20 0.29
C MET A 154 -0.19 3.01 1.16
N ALA A 155 -0.48 4.29 1.39
CA ALA A 155 0.30 5.12 2.32
C ALA A 155 0.24 4.62 3.78
N LYS A 156 -0.83 3.88 4.14
CA LYS A 156 -1.07 3.32 5.48
C LYS A 156 -0.70 1.84 5.62
N ARG A 157 -0.03 1.27 4.61
CA ARG A 157 0.46 -0.11 4.63
C ARG A 157 1.97 -0.14 4.44
N ALA A 158 2.64 -0.99 5.22
CA ALA A 158 4.07 -1.22 5.04
C ALA A 158 4.30 -2.15 3.85
N GLN A 159 4.18 -1.60 2.66
CA GLN A 159 4.37 -2.31 1.40
C GLN A 159 5.40 -1.62 0.51
N ILE A 160 6.17 -2.44 -0.16
CA ILE A 160 7.20 -2.07 -1.16
C ILE A 160 6.65 -1.10 -2.22
N ASP A 161 5.35 -1.22 -2.53
CA ASP A 161 4.67 -0.51 -3.59
C ASP A 161 4.65 1.02 -3.38
N MET A 162 4.47 1.47 -2.14
CA MET A 162 4.45 2.91 -1.89
C MET A 162 5.84 3.54 -2.05
N VAL A 163 6.90 2.83 -1.65
CA VAL A 163 8.29 3.28 -1.89
C VAL A 163 8.58 3.30 -3.40
N LEU A 164 8.13 2.29 -4.14
CA LEU A 164 8.21 2.30 -5.61
C LEU A 164 7.51 3.53 -6.20
N VAL A 165 6.32 3.91 -5.71
CA VAL A 165 5.61 5.13 -6.15
C VAL A 165 6.44 6.37 -5.86
N GLY A 166 7.07 6.46 -4.69
CA GLY A 166 7.98 7.55 -4.35
C GLY A 166 9.13 7.67 -5.35
N MET A 167 9.81 6.56 -5.64
CA MET A 167 10.95 6.53 -6.57
C MET A 167 10.51 6.80 -8.02
N THR A 168 9.43 6.19 -8.48
CA THR A 168 8.92 6.44 -9.84
C THR A 168 8.40 7.87 -10.01
N THR A 169 7.79 8.46 -8.98
CA THR A 169 7.35 9.87 -9.01
C THR A 169 8.56 10.81 -9.04
N LEU A 170 9.62 10.51 -8.30
CA LEU A 170 10.88 11.27 -8.33
C LEU A 170 11.55 11.19 -9.71
N ALA A 171 11.54 10.00 -10.32
CA ALA A 171 12.05 9.82 -11.68
C ALA A 171 11.22 10.60 -12.72
N VAL A 172 9.88 10.55 -12.64
CA VAL A 172 8.97 11.34 -13.48
C VAL A 172 9.19 12.84 -13.27
N TRP A 173 9.40 13.28 -12.02
CA TRP A 173 9.71 14.67 -11.69
C TRP A 173 10.98 15.16 -12.38
N GLY A 174 12.05 14.40 -12.28
CA GLY A 174 13.32 14.77 -12.90
C GLY A 174 13.26 14.77 -14.43
N LEU A 175 12.58 13.77 -15.05
CA LEU A 175 12.36 13.69 -16.48
C LEU A 175 11.54 14.88 -17.00
N LEU A 176 10.40 15.21 -16.36
CA LEU A 176 9.55 16.32 -16.80
C LEU A 176 10.29 17.66 -16.69
N ARG A 177 11.10 17.86 -15.67
CA ARG A 177 11.93 19.08 -15.53
C ARG A 177 12.96 19.20 -16.65
N HIS A 178 13.57 18.07 -17.05
CA HIS A 178 14.55 18.07 -18.13
C HIS A 178 13.89 18.18 -19.51
N LEU A 179 12.77 17.50 -19.73
CA LEU A 179 12.14 17.35 -21.05
C LEU A 179 11.15 18.48 -21.39
N CYS A 180 10.48 19.07 -20.38
CA CYS A 180 9.42 20.07 -20.60
C CYS A 180 9.80 21.51 -20.23
N GLU A 181 10.73 21.72 -19.29
CA GLU A 181 11.10 23.08 -18.87
C GLU A 181 12.32 23.58 -19.67
N ARG A 182 13.49 23.15 -19.27
CA ARG A 182 14.78 23.45 -19.91
C ARG A 182 15.76 22.31 -19.65
N ARG A 183 16.81 22.21 -20.44
CA ARG A 183 17.88 21.24 -20.19
C ARG A 183 18.39 21.35 -18.74
N ASN A 184 18.14 20.32 -17.97
CA ASN A 184 18.48 20.22 -16.55
C ASN A 184 19.12 18.85 -16.27
N LEU A 185 20.44 18.76 -16.41
CA LEU A 185 21.18 17.52 -16.22
C LEU A 185 21.09 16.98 -14.78
N PRO A 186 21.21 17.79 -13.71
CA PRO A 186 21.03 17.29 -12.35
C PRO A 186 19.66 16.61 -12.13
N ALA A 187 18.58 17.20 -12.66
CA ALA A 187 17.25 16.59 -12.58
C ALA A 187 17.18 15.28 -13.37
N LEU A 188 17.83 15.21 -14.53
CA LEU A 188 17.91 13.98 -15.34
C LEU A 188 18.72 12.89 -14.61
N TRP A 189 19.85 13.24 -14.00
CA TRP A 189 20.63 12.31 -13.18
C TRP A 189 19.81 11.78 -12.01
N LEU A 190 19.13 12.66 -11.28
CA LEU A 190 18.27 12.26 -10.19
C LEU A 190 17.14 11.33 -10.67
N ALA A 191 16.59 11.57 -11.86
CA ALA A 191 15.59 10.69 -12.47
C ALA A 191 16.14 9.29 -12.76
N GLY A 192 17.35 9.21 -13.33
CA GLY A 192 18.02 7.93 -13.59
C GLY A 192 18.30 7.17 -12.31
N VAL A 193 18.92 7.83 -11.32
CA VAL A 193 19.20 7.22 -10.01
C VAL A 193 17.92 6.73 -9.33
N ALA A 194 16.88 7.55 -9.29
CA ALA A 194 15.59 7.16 -8.69
C ALA A 194 14.94 5.97 -9.42
N ALA A 195 15.01 5.92 -10.75
CA ALA A 195 14.54 4.78 -11.53
C ALA A 195 15.37 3.51 -11.22
N GLY A 196 16.69 3.64 -11.07
CA GLY A 196 17.59 2.54 -10.71
C GLY A 196 17.30 1.99 -9.30
N VAL A 197 17.20 2.87 -8.29
CA VAL A 197 16.82 2.50 -6.91
C VAL A 197 15.42 1.87 -6.90
N GLY A 198 14.47 2.43 -7.64
CA GLY A 198 13.12 1.86 -7.78
C GLY A 198 13.16 0.45 -8.38
N THR A 199 14.08 0.19 -9.32
CA THR A 199 14.24 -1.14 -9.95
C THR A 199 14.78 -2.16 -8.96
N VAL A 200 15.78 -1.81 -8.16
CA VAL A 200 16.27 -2.68 -7.08
C VAL A 200 15.37 -2.66 -5.84
N THR A 201 14.27 -1.90 -5.85
CA THR A 201 13.21 -2.01 -4.86
C THR A 201 12.16 -3.05 -5.27
N LYS A 202 11.70 -3.04 -6.53
CA LYS A 202 10.60 -3.94 -6.98
C LYS A 202 10.71 -4.39 -8.46
N GLY A 203 11.85 -4.32 -9.10
CA GLY A 203 12.03 -4.78 -10.48
C GLY A 203 11.44 -3.89 -11.58
N VAL A 204 10.34 -3.17 -11.33
CA VAL A 204 9.63 -2.31 -12.31
C VAL A 204 9.91 -0.82 -12.16
N GLY A 205 10.90 -0.44 -11.36
CA GLY A 205 11.27 0.95 -11.15
C GLY A 205 11.80 1.68 -12.38
N PHE A 206 12.19 0.95 -13.42
CA PHE A 206 12.64 1.49 -14.71
C PHE A 206 11.51 2.12 -15.53
N LEU A 207 10.24 1.85 -15.23
CA LEU A 207 9.08 2.31 -16.02
C LEU A 207 9.08 3.81 -16.37
N PRO A 208 9.51 4.74 -15.48
CA PRO A 208 9.61 6.16 -15.83
C PRO A 208 10.52 6.44 -17.02
N VAL A 209 11.57 5.64 -17.24
CA VAL A 209 12.48 5.81 -18.38
C VAL A 209 11.73 5.64 -19.72
N LEU A 210 10.65 4.83 -19.75
CA LEU A 210 9.78 4.70 -20.92
C LEU A 210 9.12 6.03 -21.34
N MET A 211 9.14 7.07 -20.48
CA MET A 211 8.64 8.42 -20.84
C MET A 211 9.44 9.05 -22.00
N VAL A 212 10.63 8.57 -22.27
CA VAL A 212 11.42 8.95 -23.45
C VAL A 212 10.67 8.63 -24.76
N LEU A 213 9.89 7.54 -24.80
CA LEU A 213 9.13 7.13 -26.00
C LEU A 213 8.05 8.15 -26.39
N PRO A 214 7.11 8.55 -25.51
CA PRO A 214 6.14 9.60 -25.82
C PRO A 214 6.81 10.96 -26.07
N TRP A 215 7.98 11.25 -25.49
CA TRP A 215 8.72 12.46 -25.78
C TRP A 215 9.29 12.45 -27.22
N LEU A 216 9.87 11.35 -27.66
CA LEU A 216 10.32 11.19 -29.06
C LEU A 216 9.13 11.27 -30.02
N GLY A 217 8.02 10.60 -29.69
CA GLY A 217 6.77 10.68 -30.47
C GLY A 217 6.26 12.12 -30.59
N TRP A 218 6.25 12.88 -29.50
CA TRP A 218 5.89 14.30 -29.51
C TRP A 218 6.84 15.13 -30.40
N ARG A 219 8.14 14.90 -30.31
CA ARG A 219 9.12 15.63 -31.15
C ARG A 219 8.89 15.39 -32.64
N LEU A 220 8.66 14.15 -33.06
CA LEU A 220 8.33 13.81 -34.44
C LEU A 220 7.02 14.47 -34.89
N TYR A 221 6.00 14.45 -34.01
CA TYR A 221 4.72 15.09 -34.28
C TYR A 221 4.86 16.61 -34.46
N ALA A 222 5.57 17.26 -33.53
CA ALA A 222 5.81 18.72 -33.56
C ALA A 222 6.61 19.13 -34.84
N ARG A 223 7.66 18.36 -35.18
CA ARG A 223 8.44 18.58 -36.41
C ARG A 223 7.58 18.50 -37.69
N ARG A 224 6.72 17.45 -37.78
CA ARG A 224 5.82 17.30 -38.93
C ARG A 224 4.79 18.43 -39.07
N ARG A 225 4.51 19.13 -37.97
CA ARG A 225 3.58 20.25 -37.93
C ARG A 225 4.26 21.62 -38.00
N GLY A 226 5.56 21.69 -38.21
CA GLY A 226 6.31 22.93 -38.27
C GLY A 226 6.29 23.72 -36.94
N GLN A 227 6.00 23.03 -35.82
CA GLN A 227 5.97 23.70 -34.52
C GLN A 227 7.39 24.01 -34.04
N PRO A 228 7.65 25.23 -33.52
CA PRO A 228 8.98 25.59 -33.05
C PRO A 228 9.39 24.66 -31.89
N GLN A 229 10.58 24.09 -32.00
CA GLN A 229 11.21 23.36 -30.89
C GLN A 229 11.81 24.36 -29.92
N PRO A 230 11.68 24.17 -28.59
CA PRO A 230 12.35 25.05 -27.62
C PRO A 230 13.86 25.08 -27.88
N VAL A 231 14.44 26.27 -28.02
CA VAL A 231 15.87 26.45 -28.29
C VAL A 231 16.72 25.88 -27.13
N ASP A 232 16.26 26.07 -25.91
CA ASP A 232 16.90 25.55 -24.68
C ASP A 232 16.36 24.17 -24.26
N GLY A 233 15.65 23.48 -25.16
CA GLY A 233 15.04 22.19 -24.89
C GLY A 233 16.05 21.04 -24.75
N ALA A 234 15.58 19.93 -24.19
CA ALA A 234 16.40 18.72 -24.08
C ALA A 234 16.85 18.22 -25.45
N HIS A 235 18.16 18.00 -25.60
CA HIS A 235 18.73 17.36 -26.77
C HIS A 235 18.68 15.82 -26.60
N PRO A 236 18.38 15.03 -27.65
CA PRO A 236 18.34 13.56 -27.51
C PRO A 236 19.61 12.95 -26.94
N ALA A 237 20.78 13.47 -27.28
CA ALA A 237 22.04 12.98 -26.74
C ALA A 237 22.17 13.18 -25.22
N SER A 238 21.45 14.15 -24.62
CA SER A 238 21.47 14.30 -23.16
C SER A 238 20.81 13.12 -22.45
N LEU A 239 19.91 12.40 -23.10
CA LEU A 239 19.25 11.20 -22.54
C LEU A 239 20.22 10.03 -22.33
N LEU A 240 21.36 10.04 -22.99
CA LEU A 240 22.40 9.03 -22.76
C LEU A 240 22.88 9.06 -21.30
N TRP A 241 22.80 10.20 -20.61
CA TRP A 241 23.12 10.32 -19.19
C TRP A 241 22.15 9.57 -18.26
N LEU A 242 20.98 9.17 -18.75
CA LEU A 242 20.10 8.28 -17.99
C LEU A 242 20.72 6.89 -17.72
N VAL A 243 21.55 6.39 -18.65
CA VAL A 243 22.16 5.06 -18.51
C VAL A 243 23.11 5.01 -17.32
N PRO A 244 24.19 5.84 -17.24
CA PRO A 244 25.08 5.80 -16.09
C PRO A 244 24.37 6.21 -14.78
N ALA A 245 23.39 7.13 -14.83
CA ALA A 245 22.59 7.48 -13.64
C ALA A 245 21.73 6.31 -13.16
N PHE A 246 21.10 5.57 -14.06
CA PHE A 246 20.32 4.37 -13.75
C PHE A 246 21.21 3.27 -13.16
N LEU A 247 22.37 3.03 -13.79
CA LEU A 247 23.35 2.06 -13.30
C LEU A 247 23.87 2.44 -11.90
N LEU A 248 24.09 3.73 -11.63
CA LEU A 248 24.44 4.20 -10.30
C LEU A 248 23.35 3.89 -9.26
N GLY A 249 22.07 4.09 -9.63
CA GLY A 249 20.94 3.77 -8.77
C GLY A 249 20.81 2.27 -8.48
N THR A 250 21.01 1.42 -9.51
CA THR A 250 20.97 -0.04 -9.32
C THR A 250 22.19 -0.56 -8.57
N ALA A 251 23.33 0.10 -8.71
CA ALA A 251 24.59 -0.26 -8.03
C ALA A 251 24.47 -0.22 -6.50
N ALA A 252 23.53 0.55 -5.95
CA ALA A 252 23.27 0.58 -4.50
C ALA A 252 23.08 -0.82 -3.88
N TRP A 253 22.58 -1.78 -4.67
CA TRP A 253 22.45 -3.18 -4.25
C TRP A 253 23.25 -4.15 -5.13
N LEU A 254 23.28 -3.95 -6.45
CA LEU A 254 23.97 -4.88 -7.35
C LEU A 254 25.49 -4.86 -7.18
N ALA A 255 26.10 -3.72 -6.80
CA ALA A 255 27.54 -3.66 -6.60
C ALA A 255 27.99 -4.46 -5.36
N PRO A 256 27.40 -4.29 -4.14
CA PRO A 256 27.77 -5.14 -3.01
C PRO A 256 27.42 -6.62 -3.25
N LEU A 257 26.32 -6.94 -3.95
CA LEU A 257 25.98 -8.31 -4.32
C LEU A 257 27.06 -8.92 -5.25
N GLY A 258 27.44 -8.20 -6.30
CA GLY A 258 28.47 -8.62 -7.23
C GLY A 258 29.85 -8.79 -6.56
N TRP A 259 30.18 -7.85 -5.66
CA TRP A 259 31.41 -7.94 -4.87
C TRP A 259 31.43 -9.21 -4.02
N ALA A 260 30.35 -9.48 -3.27
CA ALA A 260 30.25 -10.68 -2.44
C ALA A 260 30.33 -11.98 -3.27
N LEU A 261 29.67 -12.02 -4.44
CA LEU A 261 29.71 -13.18 -5.35
C LEU A 261 31.13 -13.46 -5.87
N LEU A 262 31.95 -12.42 -6.05
CA LEU A 262 33.33 -12.56 -6.56
C LEU A 262 34.35 -12.95 -5.48
N HIS A 263 34.17 -12.46 -4.24
CA HIS A 263 35.18 -12.59 -3.19
C HIS A 263 34.84 -13.63 -2.11
N GLU A 264 33.51 -13.79 -1.84
CA GLU A 264 33.02 -14.69 -0.79
C GLU A 264 31.85 -15.56 -1.31
N PRO A 265 32.07 -16.35 -2.39
CA PRO A 265 31.00 -17.13 -2.98
C PRO A 265 30.52 -18.22 -2.01
N SER A 266 29.28 -18.10 -1.54
CA SER A 266 28.61 -19.17 -0.79
C SER A 266 27.45 -19.75 -1.63
N ALA A 267 27.08 -21.00 -1.36
CA ALA A 267 25.94 -21.64 -2.06
C ALA A 267 24.64 -20.86 -1.85
N SER A 268 24.42 -20.30 -0.66
CA SER A 268 23.26 -19.46 -0.34
C SER A 268 23.25 -18.16 -1.15
N LEU A 269 24.40 -17.50 -1.29
CA LEU A 269 24.54 -16.27 -2.07
C LEU A 269 24.30 -16.50 -3.56
N GLN A 270 24.86 -17.59 -4.10
CA GLN A 270 24.63 -17.98 -5.50
C GLN A 270 23.17 -18.33 -5.77
N SER A 271 22.53 -19.11 -4.89
CA SER A 271 21.10 -19.44 -4.95
C SER A 271 20.22 -18.17 -4.89
N TYR A 272 20.54 -17.25 -3.99
CA TYR A 272 19.85 -15.96 -3.86
C TYR A 272 19.93 -15.13 -5.15
N ALA A 273 21.14 -14.96 -5.67
CA ALA A 273 21.36 -14.19 -6.89
C ALA A 273 20.63 -14.82 -8.09
N HIS A 274 20.73 -16.16 -8.24
CA HIS A 274 20.06 -16.88 -9.32
C HIS A 274 18.53 -16.77 -9.21
N GLU A 275 17.96 -17.01 -8.03
CA GLU A 275 16.51 -16.93 -7.86
C GLU A 275 15.98 -15.52 -8.14
N LEU A 276 16.66 -14.48 -7.64
CA LEU A 276 16.17 -13.11 -7.73
C LEU A 276 16.40 -12.50 -9.12
N LEU A 277 17.56 -12.71 -9.73
CA LEU A 277 17.89 -12.11 -11.02
C LEU A 277 17.26 -12.85 -12.20
N PHE A 278 17.11 -14.16 -12.14
CA PHE A 278 16.61 -14.96 -13.26
C PHE A 278 15.15 -15.40 -13.06
N LYS A 279 14.84 -16.08 -11.95
CA LYS A 279 13.51 -16.65 -11.71
C LYS A 279 12.44 -15.58 -11.45
N GLN A 280 12.72 -14.61 -10.59
CA GLN A 280 11.77 -13.54 -10.25
C GLN A 280 11.65 -12.47 -11.34
N THR A 281 12.66 -12.27 -12.18
CA THR A 281 12.65 -11.24 -13.22
C THR A 281 12.24 -11.79 -14.59
N GLY A 282 12.70 -12.98 -14.97
CA GLY A 282 12.39 -13.58 -16.29
C GLY A 282 11.12 -14.42 -16.29
N THR A 283 11.07 -15.48 -15.47
CA THR A 283 10.01 -16.48 -15.50
C THR A 283 8.66 -15.94 -15.03
N ARG A 284 8.65 -15.03 -14.05
CA ARG A 284 7.42 -14.47 -13.47
C ARG A 284 6.64 -13.58 -14.44
N TYR A 285 7.31 -12.90 -15.37
CA TYR A 285 6.62 -12.08 -16.39
C TYR A 285 6.16 -12.90 -17.61
N ALA A 286 6.86 -14.00 -17.91
CA ALA A 286 6.51 -14.86 -19.04
C ALA A 286 5.44 -15.91 -18.68
N ASN A 287 5.52 -16.51 -17.48
CA ASN A 287 4.62 -17.57 -17.01
C ASN A 287 4.15 -17.27 -15.57
N ALA A 288 3.21 -16.35 -15.39
CA ALA A 288 2.59 -16.13 -14.10
C ALA A 288 1.61 -17.27 -13.79
N TRP A 289 1.91 -18.07 -12.76
CA TRP A 289 1.03 -19.12 -12.24
C TRP A 289 -0.01 -18.57 -11.24
N HIS A 290 0.27 -17.43 -10.59
CA HIS A 290 -0.60 -16.80 -9.60
C HIS A 290 -1.19 -15.48 -10.11
N HIS A 291 -2.35 -15.08 -9.58
CA HIS A 291 -3.03 -13.81 -9.83
C HIS A 291 -3.41 -13.60 -11.32
N ARG A 292 -3.76 -14.66 -12.05
CA ARG A 292 -4.26 -14.51 -13.42
C ARG A 292 -5.55 -13.72 -13.43
N GLN A 293 -5.55 -12.60 -14.17
CA GLN A 293 -6.68 -11.70 -14.29
C GLN A 293 -6.90 -11.30 -15.75
N PRO A 294 -8.14 -10.99 -16.16
CA PRO A 294 -8.46 -10.60 -17.53
C PRO A 294 -7.76 -9.28 -17.92
N VAL A 295 -7.64 -9.03 -19.22
CA VAL A 295 -6.94 -7.84 -19.77
C VAL A 295 -7.54 -6.54 -19.25
N TRP A 296 -8.86 -6.49 -19.05
CA TRP A 296 -9.60 -5.31 -18.54
C TRP A 296 -9.55 -5.13 -17.02
N TYR A 297 -8.86 -5.97 -16.28
CA TYR A 297 -8.78 -5.93 -14.82
C TYR A 297 -8.47 -4.52 -14.26
N TYR A 298 -7.54 -3.80 -14.90
CA TYR A 298 -7.18 -2.47 -14.44
C TYR A 298 -8.26 -1.41 -14.67
N LEU A 299 -9.20 -1.61 -15.60
CA LEU A 299 -10.36 -0.74 -15.71
C LEU A 299 -11.26 -0.86 -14.46
N GLN A 300 -11.41 -2.08 -13.93
CA GLN A 300 -12.10 -2.32 -12.68
C GLN A 300 -11.37 -1.67 -11.50
N VAL A 301 -10.05 -1.85 -11.41
CA VAL A 301 -9.21 -1.21 -10.37
C VAL A 301 -9.36 0.31 -10.41
N ILE A 302 -9.25 0.92 -11.58
CA ILE A 302 -9.43 2.37 -11.76
C ILE A 302 -10.85 2.79 -11.35
N ALA A 303 -11.87 2.08 -11.79
CA ALA A 303 -13.26 2.42 -11.51
C ALA A 303 -13.61 2.37 -10.01
N THR A 304 -12.98 1.47 -9.25
CA THR A 304 -13.28 1.25 -7.83
C THR A 304 -12.30 1.96 -6.90
N LEU A 305 -11.00 1.78 -7.11
CA LEU A 305 -9.97 2.25 -6.17
C LEU A 305 -9.52 3.70 -6.44
N TRP A 306 -9.82 4.28 -7.62
CA TRP A 306 -9.49 5.67 -7.93
C TRP A 306 -10.66 6.64 -7.70
N LEU A 307 -11.68 6.20 -6.97
CA LEU A 307 -12.78 7.05 -6.55
C LEU A 307 -12.28 8.18 -5.62
N PRO A 308 -12.93 9.36 -5.67
CA PRO A 308 -14.00 9.77 -6.58
C PRO A 308 -13.49 10.25 -7.97
N GLY A 309 -12.17 10.34 -8.17
CA GLY A 309 -11.54 10.87 -9.38
C GLY A 309 -11.87 10.07 -10.64
N ALA A 310 -12.02 8.75 -10.54
CA ALA A 310 -12.30 7.86 -11.66
C ALA A 310 -13.53 8.29 -12.48
N LEU A 311 -14.60 8.68 -11.82
CA LEU A 311 -15.85 9.11 -12.50
C LEU A 311 -15.73 10.49 -13.19
N LEU A 312 -14.65 11.25 -12.95
CA LEU A 312 -14.35 12.48 -13.67
C LEU A 312 -13.51 12.23 -14.94
N LEU A 313 -12.87 11.05 -15.08
CA LEU A 313 -12.02 10.73 -16.23
C LEU A 313 -12.72 10.89 -17.58
N PRO A 314 -13.98 10.44 -17.79
CA PRO A 314 -14.67 10.63 -19.07
C PRO A 314 -14.80 12.11 -19.47
N LEU A 315 -14.95 13.01 -18.49
CA LEU A 315 -15.04 14.46 -18.74
C LEU A 315 -13.70 15.07 -19.12
N MET A 316 -12.58 14.38 -18.84
CA MET A 316 -11.22 14.83 -19.14
C MET A 316 -10.73 14.34 -20.51
N VAL A 317 -11.30 13.27 -21.07
CA VAL A 317 -10.86 12.66 -22.36
C VAL A 317 -10.83 13.68 -23.49
N ARG A 318 -11.95 14.40 -23.74
CA ARG A 318 -12.01 15.42 -24.81
C ARG A 318 -11.03 16.57 -24.61
N PRO A 319 -10.90 17.20 -23.41
CA PRO A 319 -9.87 18.20 -23.12
C PRO A 319 -8.45 17.68 -23.31
N TRP A 320 -8.13 16.46 -22.86
CA TRP A 320 -6.82 15.85 -23.05
C TRP A 320 -6.52 15.63 -24.54
N TRP A 321 -7.46 15.05 -25.28
CA TRP A 321 -7.33 14.84 -26.71
C TRP A 321 -7.05 16.15 -27.49
N ARG A 322 -7.74 17.24 -27.14
CA ARG A 322 -7.49 18.56 -27.75
C ARG A 322 -6.07 19.06 -27.47
N ARG A 323 -5.54 18.81 -26.28
CA ARG A 323 -4.17 19.20 -25.90
C ARG A 323 -3.11 18.36 -26.60
N LEU A 324 -3.34 17.06 -26.71
CA LEU A 324 -2.48 16.17 -27.50
C LEU A 324 -2.45 16.62 -28.97
N ARG A 325 -3.60 16.94 -29.56
CA ARG A 325 -3.69 17.46 -30.95
C ARG A 325 -3.03 18.82 -31.12
N ARG A 326 -2.96 19.64 -30.09
CA ARG A 326 -2.23 20.94 -30.09
C ARG A 326 -0.73 20.76 -29.89
N GLY A 327 -0.24 19.57 -29.64
CA GLY A 327 1.18 19.28 -29.40
C GLY A 327 1.70 19.73 -28.03
N ASP A 328 0.84 19.78 -26.99
CA ASP A 328 1.30 20.11 -25.65
C ASP A 328 2.19 18.99 -25.08
N PRO A 329 3.51 19.21 -24.93
CA PRO A 329 4.46 18.18 -24.52
C PRO A 329 4.12 17.58 -23.14
N ARG A 330 3.61 18.39 -22.21
CA ARG A 330 3.28 17.97 -20.85
C ARG A 330 2.24 16.84 -20.85
N HIS A 331 1.19 17.00 -21.68
CA HIS A 331 0.14 15.97 -21.78
C HIS A 331 0.61 14.77 -22.63
N TRP A 332 1.45 14.98 -23.65
CA TRP A 332 2.06 13.87 -24.38
C TRP A 332 2.88 12.95 -23.47
N LEU A 333 3.72 13.53 -22.60
CA LEU A 333 4.56 12.75 -21.69
C LEU A 333 3.73 12.06 -20.59
N LEU A 334 2.87 12.80 -19.90
CA LEU A 334 2.10 12.26 -18.78
C LEU A 334 1.11 11.17 -19.23
N LEU A 335 0.30 11.45 -20.25
CA LEU A 335 -0.71 10.51 -20.72
C LEU A 335 -0.10 9.37 -21.53
N GLY A 336 0.93 9.66 -22.34
CA GLY A 336 1.65 8.64 -23.11
C GLY A 336 2.36 7.65 -22.19
N TRP A 337 3.03 8.15 -21.14
CA TRP A 337 3.64 7.27 -20.14
C TRP A 337 2.61 6.45 -19.36
N ALA A 338 1.52 7.08 -18.91
CA ALA A 338 0.44 6.35 -18.23
C ALA A 338 -0.16 5.25 -19.11
N ALA A 339 -0.34 5.52 -20.40
CA ALA A 339 -0.79 4.52 -21.37
C ALA A 339 0.21 3.37 -21.51
N LEU A 340 1.52 3.65 -21.58
CA LEU A 340 2.56 2.62 -21.64
C LEU A 340 2.58 1.74 -20.39
N VAL A 341 2.47 2.33 -19.20
CA VAL A 341 2.38 1.57 -17.92
C VAL A 341 1.14 0.68 -17.92
N LEU A 342 -0.01 1.23 -18.32
CA LEU A 342 -1.25 0.46 -18.39
C LEU A 342 -1.16 -0.69 -19.39
N LEU A 343 -0.61 -0.46 -20.57
CA LEU A 343 -0.39 -1.49 -21.59
C LEU A 343 0.58 -2.56 -21.12
N PHE A 344 1.70 -2.16 -20.52
CA PHE A 344 2.72 -3.07 -19.99
C PHE A 344 2.11 -4.07 -19.00
N PHE A 345 1.39 -3.58 -17.99
CA PHE A 345 0.78 -4.46 -16.99
C PHE A 345 -0.47 -5.20 -17.51
N SER A 346 -1.22 -4.63 -18.46
CA SER A 346 -2.36 -5.33 -19.06
C SER A 346 -1.93 -6.51 -19.92
N ALA A 347 -0.75 -6.44 -20.55
CA ALA A 347 -0.17 -7.53 -21.31
C ALA A 347 0.34 -8.68 -20.44
N SER A 348 0.75 -8.40 -19.20
CA SER A 348 1.18 -9.45 -18.26
C SER A 348 -0.01 -10.31 -17.80
N PRO A 349 0.11 -11.65 -17.75
CA PRO A 349 -0.96 -12.52 -17.27
C PRO A 349 -1.24 -12.35 -15.77
N GLY A 350 -0.22 -12.19 -14.95
CA GLY A 350 -0.35 -11.96 -13.51
C GLY A 350 -0.58 -10.48 -13.19
N LYS A 351 -1.71 -10.14 -12.55
CA LYS A 351 -2.10 -8.76 -12.27
C LYS A 351 -2.49 -8.59 -10.80
N ARG A 352 -1.94 -7.52 -10.19
CA ARG A 352 -2.37 -7.03 -8.86
C ARG A 352 -2.80 -5.58 -8.97
N GLU A 353 -3.73 -5.16 -8.14
CA GLU A 353 -4.28 -3.80 -8.12
C GLU A 353 -3.21 -2.72 -7.93
N VAL A 354 -2.12 -3.04 -7.24
CA VAL A 354 -1.02 -2.12 -6.93
C VAL A 354 -0.12 -1.80 -8.13
N TYR A 355 -0.18 -2.58 -9.23
CA TYR A 355 0.74 -2.38 -10.36
C TYR A 355 0.50 -1.08 -11.13
N VAL A 356 -0.74 -0.58 -11.15
CA VAL A 356 -1.08 0.70 -11.79
C VAL A 356 -0.92 1.90 -10.85
N LEU A 357 -0.59 1.67 -9.58
CA LEU A 357 -0.40 2.73 -8.58
C LEU A 357 0.67 3.76 -8.99
N PRO A 358 1.84 3.39 -9.59
CA PRO A 358 2.86 4.35 -10.02
C PRO A 358 2.37 5.40 -11.04
N MET A 359 1.33 5.09 -11.83
CA MET A 359 0.81 6.07 -12.80
C MET A 359 -0.13 7.12 -12.18
N LEU A 360 -0.62 6.91 -10.93
CA LEU A 360 -1.54 7.82 -10.25
C LEU A 360 -1.01 9.26 -10.13
N PRO A 361 0.25 9.52 -9.68
CA PRO A 361 0.81 10.85 -9.62
C PRO A 361 0.79 11.57 -10.97
N ALA A 362 1.12 10.88 -12.06
CA ALA A 362 1.08 11.44 -13.41
C ALA A 362 -0.35 11.76 -13.88
N MET A 363 -1.33 10.92 -13.52
CA MET A 363 -2.74 11.17 -13.82
C MET A 363 -3.28 12.37 -13.03
N ALA A 364 -2.90 12.52 -11.77
CA ALA A 364 -3.25 13.68 -10.95
C ALA A 364 -2.65 14.98 -11.56
N LEU A 365 -1.41 14.93 -12.02
CA LEU A 365 -0.77 16.02 -12.75
C LEU A 365 -1.52 16.35 -14.06
N ALA A 366 -1.83 15.37 -14.90
CA ALA A 366 -2.55 15.58 -16.16
C ALA A 366 -3.97 16.16 -15.93
N ALA A 367 -4.61 15.82 -14.82
CA ALA A 367 -5.92 16.32 -14.43
C ALA A 367 -5.87 17.75 -13.85
N ALA A 368 -4.80 18.13 -13.16
CA ALA A 368 -4.69 19.37 -12.41
C ALA A 368 -5.13 20.64 -13.16
N PRO A 369 -4.73 20.88 -14.42
CA PRO A 369 -5.15 22.09 -15.16
C PRO A 369 -6.63 22.06 -15.62
N LEU A 370 -7.31 20.91 -15.52
CA LEU A 370 -8.72 20.77 -15.87
C LEU A 370 -9.65 20.93 -14.66
N LEU A 371 -9.16 20.55 -13.48
CA LEU A 371 -9.94 20.50 -12.24
C LEU A 371 -10.59 21.86 -11.89
N PRO A 372 -9.92 23.04 -11.98
CA PRO A 372 -10.56 24.31 -11.67
C PRO A 372 -11.83 24.56 -12.50
N GLY A 373 -11.80 24.21 -13.79
CA GLY A 373 -12.97 24.33 -14.67
C GLY A 373 -14.05 23.29 -14.40
N LEU A 374 -13.65 22.05 -14.14
CA LEU A 374 -14.60 20.96 -13.85
C LEU A 374 -15.33 21.18 -12.50
N LEU A 375 -14.59 21.57 -11.46
CA LEU A 375 -15.17 21.80 -10.13
C LEU A 375 -16.13 23.02 -10.06
N ARG A 376 -16.12 23.89 -11.05
CA ARG A 376 -17.12 24.98 -11.19
C ARG A 376 -18.45 24.49 -11.77
N ARG A 377 -18.47 23.33 -12.48
CA ARG A 377 -19.70 22.80 -13.10
C ARG A 377 -20.67 22.30 -12.03
N ARG A 378 -21.94 22.68 -12.14
CA ARG A 378 -22.99 22.24 -11.21
C ARG A 378 -23.12 20.73 -11.15
N SER A 379 -23.04 20.03 -12.29
CA SER A 379 -23.09 18.56 -12.36
C SER A 379 -21.96 17.90 -11.57
N VAL A 380 -20.73 18.38 -11.72
CA VAL A 380 -19.57 17.85 -10.98
C VAL A 380 -19.70 18.09 -9.48
N ARG A 381 -20.14 19.28 -9.07
CA ARG A 381 -20.39 19.57 -7.64
C ARG A 381 -21.48 18.69 -7.06
N ARG A 382 -22.58 18.47 -7.79
CA ARG A 382 -23.66 17.56 -7.36
C ARG A 382 -23.16 16.13 -7.25
N TYR A 383 -22.37 15.68 -8.21
CA TYR A 383 -21.75 14.36 -8.17
C TYR A 383 -20.83 14.18 -6.94
N LEU A 384 -19.89 15.09 -6.70
CA LEU A 384 -18.98 15.02 -5.55
C LEU A 384 -19.71 15.10 -4.21
N PHE A 385 -20.78 15.90 -4.14
CA PHE A 385 -21.64 15.97 -2.98
C PHE A 385 -22.41 14.66 -2.78
N GLY A 386 -23.00 14.11 -3.85
CA GLY A 386 -23.68 12.80 -3.84
C GLY A 386 -22.74 11.66 -3.42
N TYR A 387 -21.49 11.66 -3.90
CA TYR A 387 -20.46 10.72 -3.45
C TYR A 387 -20.23 10.81 -1.93
N SER A 388 -20.11 12.03 -1.39
CA SER A 388 -19.92 12.21 0.06
C SER A 388 -21.17 11.81 0.85
N LEU A 389 -22.38 12.06 0.33
CA LEU A 389 -23.62 11.58 0.94
C LEU A 389 -23.74 10.05 0.90
N LEU A 390 -23.36 9.42 -0.21
CA LEU A 390 -23.35 7.96 -0.31
C LEU A 390 -22.38 7.34 0.71
N LEU A 391 -21.19 7.92 0.84
CA LEU A 391 -20.21 7.49 1.85
C LEU A 391 -20.75 7.64 3.27
N MET A 392 -21.39 8.78 3.57
CA MET A 392 -22.05 9.07 4.85
C MET A 392 -23.15 8.04 5.15
N LEU A 393 -24.05 7.82 4.19
CA LEU A 393 -25.17 6.88 4.36
C LEU A 393 -24.70 5.45 4.52
N ALA A 394 -23.72 5.02 3.70
CA ALA A 394 -23.17 3.67 3.77
C ALA A 394 -22.47 3.42 5.11
N THR A 395 -21.63 4.35 5.57
CA THR A 395 -20.91 4.22 6.86
C THR A 395 -21.88 4.36 8.04
N GLY A 396 -22.87 5.25 7.96
CA GLY A 396 -23.91 5.41 8.99
C GLY A 396 -24.80 4.17 9.12
N ALA A 397 -25.27 3.62 8.00
CA ALA A 397 -26.05 2.39 7.99
C ALA A 397 -25.25 1.20 8.55
N LEU A 398 -23.99 1.03 8.09
CA LEU A 398 -23.12 -0.02 8.58
C LEU A 398 -22.83 0.15 10.08
N GLY A 399 -22.56 1.39 10.52
CA GLY A 399 -22.35 1.72 11.93
C GLY A 399 -23.58 1.39 12.78
N MET A 400 -24.78 1.73 12.32
CA MET A 400 -26.03 1.42 13.00
C MET A 400 -26.27 -0.09 13.08
N MET A 401 -26.05 -0.82 11.96
CA MET A 401 -26.17 -2.29 11.94
C MET A 401 -25.24 -2.97 12.93
N MET A 402 -24.05 -2.40 13.16
CA MET A 402 -23.10 -2.91 14.17
C MET A 402 -23.54 -2.56 15.59
N LEU A 403 -24.04 -1.35 15.83
CA LEU A 403 -24.48 -0.92 17.18
C LEU A 403 -25.78 -1.60 17.62
N THR A 404 -26.66 -1.97 16.67
CA THR A 404 -27.89 -2.71 16.98
C THR A 404 -27.69 -4.23 17.01
N ASP A 405 -26.44 -4.67 17.01
CA ASP A 405 -26.03 -6.08 17.15
C ASP A 405 -26.74 -6.99 16.15
N SER A 406 -26.90 -6.52 14.91
CA SER A 406 -27.63 -7.23 13.87
C SER A 406 -27.01 -8.61 13.57
N ALA A 407 -27.85 -9.61 13.27
CA ALA A 407 -27.41 -10.97 12.95
C ALA A 407 -26.38 -11.01 11.80
N TRP A 408 -26.51 -10.08 10.83
CA TRP A 408 -25.54 -9.95 9.74
C TRP A 408 -24.16 -9.50 10.27
N ALA A 409 -24.12 -8.50 11.16
CA ALA A 409 -22.87 -7.99 11.72
C ALA A 409 -22.16 -9.05 12.58
N GLN A 410 -22.90 -9.76 13.43
CA GLN A 410 -22.40 -10.90 14.21
C GLN A 410 -21.83 -12.00 13.30
N ALA A 411 -22.56 -12.38 12.24
CA ALA A 411 -22.11 -13.39 11.29
C ALA A 411 -20.82 -12.96 10.56
N GLN A 412 -20.64 -11.65 10.23
CA GLN A 412 -19.40 -11.16 9.62
C GLN A 412 -18.20 -11.25 10.55
N LEU A 413 -18.37 -10.97 11.84
CA LEU A 413 -17.30 -11.14 12.83
C LEU A 413 -17.00 -12.62 13.09
N ALA A 414 -18.03 -13.44 13.27
CA ALA A 414 -17.88 -14.88 13.49
C ALA A 414 -17.12 -15.58 12.35
N ARG A 415 -17.41 -15.23 11.09
CA ARG A 415 -16.66 -15.75 9.92
C ARG A 415 -15.17 -15.40 9.95
N ARG A 416 -14.76 -14.41 10.72
CA ARG A 416 -13.38 -13.98 10.89
C ARG A 416 -12.81 -14.36 12.24
N ALA A 417 -13.55 -15.16 13.02
CA ALA A 417 -13.24 -15.53 14.39
C ALA A 417 -12.95 -14.31 15.30
N MET A 418 -13.71 -13.23 15.11
CA MET A 418 -13.62 -12.00 15.89
C MET A 418 -14.79 -11.93 16.89
N PRO A 419 -14.57 -11.45 18.13
CA PRO A 419 -15.63 -11.36 19.14
C PRO A 419 -16.62 -10.22 18.84
N ALA A 420 -17.85 -10.40 19.27
CA ALA A 420 -18.91 -9.40 19.15
C ALA A 420 -18.59 -8.08 19.90
N THR A 421 -17.69 -8.12 20.86
CA THR A 421 -17.20 -6.91 21.58
C THR A 421 -16.57 -5.84 20.69
N LEU A 422 -16.22 -6.17 19.46
CA LEU A 422 -15.75 -5.20 18.46
C LEU A 422 -16.89 -4.41 17.79
N LEU A 423 -18.12 -4.90 17.83
CA LEU A 423 -19.27 -4.24 17.18
C LEU A 423 -19.49 -2.80 17.68
N PRO A 424 -19.47 -2.50 19.00
CA PRO A 424 -19.61 -1.14 19.48
C PRO A 424 -18.47 -0.21 19.03
N VAL A 425 -17.24 -0.70 18.98
CA VAL A 425 -16.06 0.09 18.56
C VAL A 425 -16.15 0.45 17.08
N PHE A 426 -16.41 -0.53 16.22
CA PHE A 426 -16.56 -0.29 14.79
C PHE A 426 -17.82 0.53 14.49
N GLY A 427 -18.94 0.15 15.09
CA GLY A 427 -20.22 0.84 14.92
C GLY A 427 -20.16 2.30 15.38
N GLY A 428 -19.59 2.55 16.56
CA GLY A 428 -19.38 3.89 17.11
C GLY A 428 -18.44 4.74 16.26
N GLY A 429 -17.32 4.18 15.81
CA GLY A 429 -16.38 4.86 14.92
C GLY A 429 -17.00 5.23 13.58
N LEU A 430 -17.70 4.30 12.92
CA LEU A 430 -18.38 4.52 11.64
C LEU A 430 -19.53 5.53 11.77
N LEU A 431 -20.30 5.48 12.84
CA LEU A 431 -21.40 6.42 13.09
C LEU A 431 -20.85 7.82 13.39
N THR A 432 -19.80 7.94 14.18
CA THR A 432 -19.11 9.22 14.46
C THR A 432 -18.61 9.85 13.16
N PHE A 433 -17.98 9.05 12.29
CA PHE A 433 -17.58 9.51 10.96
C PHE A 433 -18.76 9.98 10.12
N ALA A 434 -19.86 9.23 10.08
CA ALA A 434 -21.07 9.59 9.34
C ALA A 434 -21.68 10.90 9.85
N ILE A 435 -21.77 11.09 11.17
CA ILE A 435 -22.26 12.32 11.80
C ILE A 435 -21.36 13.51 11.46
N ALA A 436 -20.03 13.35 11.59
CA ALA A 436 -19.08 14.40 11.24
C ALA A 436 -19.22 14.80 9.76
N LEU A 437 -19.37 13.80 8.87
CA LEU A 437 -19.57 14.06 7.45
C LEU A 437 -20.92 14.71 7.15
N ALA A 438 -21.98 14.36 7.88
CA ALA A 438 -23.29 15.03 7.80
C ALA A 438 -23.19 16.51 8.19
N MET A 439 -22.53 16.82 9.32
CA MET A 439 -22.29 18.20 9.76
C MET A 439 -21.50 19.00 8.73
N LEU A 440 -20.43 18.40 8.17
CA LEU A 440 -19.65 19.02 7.11
C LEU A 440 -20.48 19.22 5.83
N ALA A 441 -21.37 18.29 5.46
CA ALA A 441 -22.21 18.39 4.28
C ALA A 441 -23.23 19.53 4.43
N VAL A 442 -23.83 19.70 5.60
CA VAL A 442 -24.73 20.83 5.92
C VAL A 442 -23.97 22.16 5.89
N TRP A 443 -22.78 22.21 6.47
CA TRP A 443 -21.97 23.43 6.52
C TRP A 443 -21.38 23.85 5.17
N LEU A 444 -20.80 22.91 4.41
CA LEU A 444 -20.10 23.19 3.14
C LEU A 444 -21.05 23.24 1.95
N ARG A 445 -22.17 22.53 2.01
CA ARG A 445 -23.18 22.45 0.97
C ARG A 445 -22.62 22.01 -0.39
N VAL A 446 -23.45 21.95 -1.42
CA VAL A 446 -23.05 21.55 -2.79
C VAL A 446 -21.99 22.48 -3.41
N ARG A 447 -21.96 23.74 -3.00
CA ARG A 447 -21.01 24.72 -3.57
C ARG A 447 -19.56 24.40 -3.25
N ARG A 448 -19.27 23.80 -2.08
CA ARG A 448 -17.92 23.41 -1.61
C ARG A 448 -17.72 21.90 -1.60
N ALA A 449 -18.39 21.17 -2.49
CA ALA A 449 -18.34 19.70 -2.54
C ALA A 449 -16.91 19.14 -2.69
N ALA A 450 -16.01 19.82 -3.39
CA ALA A 450 -14.60 19.40 -3.47
C ALA A 450 -13.88 19.45 -2.11
N THR A 451 -14.15 20.48 -1.30
CA THR A 451 -13.63 20.58 0.08
C THR A 451 -14.25 19.52 0.97
N LEU A 452 -15.55 19.23 0.79
CA LEU A 452 -16.25 18.15 1.50
C LEU A 452 -15.58 16.79 1.23
N VAL A 453 -15.29 16.46 -0.03
CA VAL A 453 -14.59 15.23 -0.41
C VAL A 453 -13.19 15.19 0.22
N LEU A 454 -12.46 16.29 0.20
CA LEU A 454 -11.13 16.36 0.79
C LEU A 454 -11.15 16.07 2.30
N LEU A 455 -12.07 16.70 3.03
CA LEU A 455 -12.23 16.48 4.48
C LEU A 455 -12.78 15.08 4.77
N ALA A 456 -13.69 14.56 3.95
CA ALA A 456 -14.18 13.19 4.07
C ALA A 456 -13.04 12.16 4.00
N HIS A 457 -12.10 12.31 3.04
CA HIS A 457 -10.95 11.42 2.95
C HIS A 457 -9.97 11.61 4.11
N GLY A 458 -9.77 12.84 4.57
CA GLY A 458 -8.98 13.09 5.78
C GLY A 458 -9.55 12.36 7.00
N LEU A 459 -10.85 12.54 7.26
CA LEU A 459 -11.55 11.85 8.35
C LEU A 459 -11.56 10.33 8.17
N LEU A 460 -11.72 9.83 6.93
CA LEU A 460 -11.67 8.40 6.63
C LEU A 460 -10.32 7.78 7.01
N TRP A 461 -9.22 8.45 6.67
CA TRP A 461 -7.88 7.95 7.01
C TRP A 461 -7.56 8.08 8.50
N MET A 462 -8.14 9.07 9.19
CA MET A 462 -8.06 9.17 10.66
C MET A 462 -8.88 8.07 11.33
N LEU A 463 -10.12 7.82 10.90
CA LEU A 463 -10.93 6.71 11.37
C LEU A 463 -10.22 5.36 11.18
N TYR A 464 -9.69 5.13 9.96
CA TYR A 464 -8.94 3.93 9.64
C TYR A 464 -7.74 3.74 10.57
N GLY A 465 -6.92 4.79 10.78
CA GLY A 465 -5.70 4.70 11.55
C GLY A 465 -5.90 4.69 13.06
N TRP A 466 -6.83 5.49 13.60
CA TRP A 466 -7.00 5.63 15.05
C TRP A 466 -8.02 4.67 15.67
N VAL A 467 -8.96 4.16 14.86
CA VAL A 467 -10.05 3.32 15.39
C VAL A 467 -10.03 1.92 14.78
N LEU A 468 -10.15 1.82 13.44
CA LEU A 468 -10.39 0.52 12.82
C LEU A 468 -9.18 -0.40 12.91
N MET A 469 -7.98 0.09 12.57
CA MET A 469 -6.78 -0.74 12.56
C MET A 469 -6.30 -1.13 13.96
N PRO A 470 -6.25 -0.22 14.96
CA PRO A 470 -5.91 -0.61 16.32
C PRO A 470 -6.92 -1.59 16.95
N ALA A 471 -8.22 -1.44 16.67
CA ALA A 471 -9.23 -2.37 17.17
C ALA A 471 -9.12 -3.76 16.53
N LEU A 472 -8.68 -3.84 15.28
CA LEU A 472 -8.43 -5.11 14.57
C LEU A 472 -7.13 -5.79 15.00
N ASP A 473 -6.17 -5.04 15.55
CA ASP A 473 -4.80 -5.50 15.78
C ASP A 473 -4.71 -6.80 16.59
N PRO A 474 -5.41 -6.98 17.72
CA PRO A 474 -5.34 -8.21 18.52
C PRO A 474 -5.76 -9.47 17.77
N TYR A 475 -6.55 -9.34 16.70
CA TYR A 475 -7.10 -10.44 15.90
C TYR A 475 -6.43 -10.60 14.55
N ALA A 476 -5.80 -9.54 14.04
CA ALA A 476 -5.13 -9.54 12.74
C ALA A 476 -3.64 -9.84 12.86
N SER A 477 -2.96 -9.29 13.90
CA SER A 477 -1.58 -9.64 14.23
C SER A 477 -1.50 -10.89 15.11
N ALA A 478 -0.31 -11.43 15.32
CA ALA A 478 -0.10 -12.54 16.25
C ALA A 478 0.22 -12.08 17.69
N ALA A 479 0.27 -10.77 17.96
CA ALA A 479 0.74 -10.25 19.25
C ALA A 479 -0.06 -10.80 20.44
N ALA A 480 -1.39 -10.84 20.36
CA ALA A 480 -2.24 -11.36 21.42
C ALA A 480 -2.06 -12.87 21.63
N VAL A 481 -1.89 -13.64 20.56
CA VAL A 481 -1.63 -15.09 20.63
C VAL A 481 -0.27 -15.34 21.27
N MET A 482 0.78 -14.68 20.80
CA MET A 482 2.15 -14.87 21.30
C MET A 482 2.28 -14.42 22.77
N HIS A 483 1.60 -13.34 23.16
CA HIS A 483 1.55 -12.93 24.56
C HIS A 483 0.89 -13.99 25.47
N ARG A 484 -0.23 -14.58 25.02
CA ARG A 484 -0.88 -15.68 25.78
C ARG A 484 0.02 -16.92 25.86
N VAL A 485 0.74 -17.24 24.79
CA VAL A 485 1.75 -18.32 24.80
C VAL A 485 2.79 -18.04 25.87
N GLY A 486 3.44 -16.86 25.83
CA GLY A 486 4.48 -16.48 26.78
C GLY A 486 4.02 -16.55 28.24
N THR A 487 2.82 -16.00 28.54
CA THR A 487 2.25 -16.06 29.89
C THR A 487 1.92 -17.48 30.34
N ARG A 488 1.53 -18.38 29.42
CA ARG A 488 1.17 -19.76 29.74
C ARG A 488 2.36 -20.65 30.05
N ILE A 489 3.46 -20.50 29.29
CA ILE A 489 4.63 -21.37 29.40
C ILE A 489 5.67 -20.87 30.41
N GLY A 490 5.56 -19.60 30.85
CA GLY A 490 6.54 -18.98 31.76
C GLY A 490 7.85 -18.58 31.07
N PRO A 491 8.77 -17.91 31.79
CA PRO A 491 9.98 -17.32 31.21
C PRO A 491 11.04 -18.35 30.79
N ASP A 492 11.13 -19.47 31.51
CA ASP A 492 12.23 -20.45 31.35
C ASP A 492 11.96 -21.53 30.29
N ALA A 493 10.77 -21.54 29.70
CA ALA A 493 10.38 -22.53 28.70
C ALA A 493 10.94 -22.19 27.33
N GLU A 494 11.41 -23.23 26.62
CA GLU A 494 11.79 -23.16 25.22
C GLU A 494 10.54 -23.30 24.35
N LEU A 495 10.39 -22.42 23.35
CA LEU A 495 9.28 -22.44 22.40
C LEU A 495 9.77 -22.81 20.99
N ALA A 496 9.01 -23.69 20.34
CA ALA A 496 9.19 -23.94 18.90
C ALA A 496 7.86 -23.70 18.14
N LEU A 497 7.97 -23.54 16.82
CA LEU A 497 6.84 -23.31 15.91
C LEU A 497 6.82 -24.34 14.80
N VAL A 498 5.62 -24.88 14.50
CA VAL A 498 5.34 -25.69 13.31
C VAL A 498 4.20 -25.06 12.55
N ALA A 499 4.27 -25.07 11.22
CA ALA A 499 3.29 -24.45 10.31
C ALA A 499 3.05 -22.96 10.64
N TRP A 500 4.12 -22.26 11.00
CA TRP A 500 4.08 -20.88 11.48
C TRP A 500 3.90 -19.87 10.34
N ARG A 501 3.52 -18.67 10.72
CA ARG A 501 3.44 -17.50 9.85
C ARG A 501 4.40 -16.43 10.35
N GLU A 502 4.84 -15.52 9.47
CA GLU A 502 5.84 -14.49 9.79
C GLU A 502 5.47 -13.67 11.02
N GLN A 503 4.17 -13.38 11.23
CA GLN A 503 3.72 -12.64 12.41
C GLN A 503 3.93 -13.38 13.72
N ASN A 504 3.91 -14.72 13.74
CA ASN A 504 4.16 -15.48 14.96
C ASN A 504 5.62 -15.32 15.41
N LEU A 505 6.55 -15.50 14.49
CA LEU A 505 7.96 -15.32 14.78
C LEU A 505 8.31 -13.87 15.12
N LEU A 506 7.71 -12.91 14.39
CA LEU A 506 7.92 -11.48 14.64
C LEU A 506 7.44 -11.03 16.02
N GLN A 507 6.34 -11.59 16.54
CA GLN A 507 5.71 -11.20 17.80
C GLN A 507 6.08 -12.11 18.99
N ALA A 508 7.03 -13.02 18.81
CA ALA A 508 7.52 -13.85 19.89
C ALA A 508 8.27 -13.00 20.93
N ASP A 509 8.02 -13.29 22.22
CA ASP A 509 8.64 -12.63 23.37
C ASP A 509 10.02 -13.19 23.73
N ARG A 510 10.43 -14.27 23.07
CA ARG A 510 11.65 -15.01 23.30
C ARG A 510 12.22 -15.57 22.00
N PRO A 511 13.50 -16.04 21.99
CA PRO A 511 14.02 -16.83 20.90
C PRO A 511 13.15 -18.07 20.65
N VAL A 512 12.78 -18.29 19.40
CA VAL A 512 11.91 -19.39 19.00
C VAL A 512 12.64 -20.29 18.03
N ARG A 513 12.53 -21.60 18.22
CA ARG A 513 13.00 -22.58 17.25
C ARG A 513 11.96 -22.77 16.17
N GLU A 514 12.37 -22.75 14.91
CA GLU A 514 11.51 -23.05 13.77
C GLU A 514 12.13 -24.15 12.90
N PHE A 515 11.33 -24.84 12.09
CA PHE A 515 11.75 -26.01 11.33
C PHE A 515 11.63 -25.80 9.80
N GLY A 516 11.74 -24.57 9.36
CA GLY A 516 11.68 -24.17 7.95
C GLY A 516 10.27 -23.73 7.51
N PHE A 517 10.18 -22.51 6.96
CA PHE A 517 8.93 -21.90 6.55
C PHE A 517 8.31 -22.59 5.33
N LYS A 518 9.14 -22.91 4.33
CA LYS A 518 8.72 -23.53 3.07
C LYS A 518 8.70 -25.07 3.10
N ARG A 519 9.16 -25.67 4.19
CA ARG A 519 9.19 -27.14 4.30
C ARG A 519 7.77 -27.68 4.51
N PRO A 520 7.45 -28.86 3.92
CA PRO A 520 6.19 -29.56 4.20
C PRO A 520 6.00 -29.76 5.70
N TRP A 521 4.78 -29.64 6.19
CA TRP A 521 4.47 -29.75 7.63
C TRP A 521 4.90 -31.10 8.22
N ALA A 522 4.77 -32.20 7.46
CA ALA A 522 5.26 -33.50 7.87
C ALA A 522 6.79 -33.49 8.14
N ALA A 523 7.57 -32.79 7.29
CA ALA A 523 9.00 -32.65 7.48
C ALA A 523 9.37 -31.75 8.67
N GLN A 524 8.55 -30.72 8.94
CA GLN A 524 8.70 -29.90 10.16
C GLN A 524 8.46 -30.75 11.42
N TRP A 525 7.41 -31.59 11.43
CA TRP A 525 7.12 -32.49 12.54
C TRP A 525 8.17 -33.58 12.74
N HIS A 526 8.77 -34.09 11.66
CA HIS A 526 9.88 -35.03 11.74
C HIS A 526 11.04 -34.50 12.59
N ASP A 527 11.32 -33.20 12.54
CA ASP A 527 12.37 -32.57 13.33
C ASP A 527 11.85 -32.05 14.69
N ALA A 528 10.59 -31.59 14.76
CA ALA A 528 9.98 -31.05 15.96
C ALA A 528 9.73 -32.13 17.03
N GLY A 529 9.30 -33.33 16.63
CA GLY A 529 9.02 -34.43 17.54
C GLY A 529 10.23 -34.86 18.37
N PRO A 530 11.39 -35.20 17.76
CA PRO A 530 12.61 -35.50 18.48
C PRO A 530 13.13 -34.32 19.34
N TRP A 531 12.89 -33.08 18.88
CA TRP A 531 13.23 -31.91 19.68
C TRP A 531 12.38 -31.83 20.96
N LEU A 532 11.07 -32.04 20.89
CA LEU A 532 10.19 -32.10 22.05
C LEU A 532 10.58 -33.22 23.03
N ALA A 533 10.87 -34.42 22.49
CA ALA A 533 11.23 -35.59 23.29
C ALA A 533 12.51 -35.43 24.11
N LYS A 534 13.46 -34.58 23.67
CA LYS A 534 14.72 -34.33 24.41
C LYS A 534 14.55 -33.61 25.75
N ALA A 535 13.53 -32.76 25.88
CA ALA A 535 13.28 -32.02 27.13
C ALA A 535 11.76 -31.76 27.31
N PRO A 536 10.96 -32.82 27.55
CA PRO A 536 9.50 -32.73 27.45
C PRO A 536 8.86 -31.82 28.54
N LYS A 537 9.55 -31.56 29.62
CA LYS A 537 9.06 -30.69 30.71
C LYS A 537 9.24 -29.19 30.46
N THR A 538 10.23 -28.82 29.65
CA THR A 538 10.61 -27.41 29.41
C THR A 538 10.32 -26.94 28.00
N ARG A 539 10.07 -27.85 27.05
CA ARG A 539 9.82 -27.56 25.66
C ARG A 539 8.34 -27.54 25.33
N TRP A 540 7.98 -26.50 24.60
CA TRP A 540 6.62 -26.26 24.14
C TRP A 540 6.61 -26.03 22.64
N LEU A 541 5.51 -26.38 21.99
CA LEU A 541 5.31 -26.18 20.56
C LEU A 541 4.00 -25.43 20.31
N LEU A 542 4.08 -24.37 19.54
CA LEU A 542 2.90 -23.70 18.96
C LEU A 542 2.71 -24.18 17.52
N VAL A 543 1.50 -24.61 17.19
CA VAL A 543 1.17 -25.17 15.88
C VAL A 543 -0.17 -24.64 15.38
N LEU A 544 -0.29 -24.55 14.07
CA LEU A 544 -1.56 -24.28 13.41
C LEU A 544 -2.48 -25.50 13.56
N ASP A 545 -3.75 -25.28 13.90
CA ASP A 545 -4.75 -26.34 14.13
C ASP A 545 -4.79 -27.39 13.00
N THR A 546 -4.84 -26.90 11.73
CA THR A 546 -4.87 -27.76 10.54
C THR A 546 -3.59 -28.57 10.29
N ALA A 547 -2.50 -28.22 10.96
CA ALA A 547 -1.18 -28.84 10.84
C ALA A 547 -0.84 -29.75 12.03
N MET A 548 -1.82 -30.07 12.89
CA MET A 548 -1.61 -30.94 14.06
C MET A 548 -1.21 -32.34 13.62
N SER A 549 -0.21 -32.91 14.28
CA SER A 549 0.23 -34.30 14.07
C SER A 549 -0.70 -35.28 14.82
N PRO A 550 -1.08 -36.41 14.22
CA PRO A 550 -1.81 -37.46 14.91
C PRO A 550 -0.98 -38.13 16.03
N CYS A 551 0.31 -37.90 16.11
CA CYS A 551 1.18 -38.40 17.19
C CYS A 551 1.13 -37.56 18.47
N VAL A 552 0.32 -36.52 18.50
CA VAL A 552 0.12 -35.66 19.67
C VAL A 552 -1.08 -36.15 20.47
N ASP A 553 -0.93 -36.26 21.80
CA ASP A 553 -2.04 -36.55 22.71
C ASP A 553 -3.02 -35.35 22.74
N PRO A 554 -4.24 -35.48 22.22
CA PRO A 554 -5.21 -34.40 22.12
C PRO A 554 -5.67 -33.87 23.49
N HIS A 555 -5.56 -34.66 24.56
CA HIS A 555 -5.96 -34.25 25.91
C HIS A 555 -4.99 -33.23 26.54
N GLN A 556 -3.77 -33.14 26.04
CA GLN A 556 -2.76 -32.19 26.50
C GLN A 556 -2.66 -30.92 25.64
N VAL A 557 -3.43 -30.85 24.56
CA VAL A 557 -3.43 -29.69 23.65
C VAL A 557 -4.24 -28.55 24.26
N ILE A 558 -3.66 -27.35 24.20
CA ILE A 558 -4.24 -26.11 24.73
C ILE A 558 -4.61 -25.19 23.58
N GLU A 559 -5.88 -24.87 23.41
CA GLU A 559 -6.28 -23.84 22.45
C GLU A 559 -5.87 -22.46 22.96
N ILE A 560 -4.97 -21.79 22.23
CA ILE A 560 -4.47 -20.44 22.59
C ILE A 560 -5.35 -19.34 22.00
N GLY A 561 -5.99 -19.63 20.87
CA GLY A 561 -6.92 -18.72 20.21
C GLY A 561 -6.62 -18.47 18.75
N VAL A 562 -7.20 -17.40 18.22
CA VAL A 562 -7.17 -17.08 16.78
C VAL A 562 -6.32 -15.86 16.51
N ALA A 563 -5.49 -15.92 15.47
CA ALA A 563 -4.84 -14.79 14.84
C ALA A 563 -4.94 -14.91 13.32
N ASN A 564 -5.32 -13.83 12.64
CA ASN A 564 -5.51 -13.78 11.20
C ASN A 564 -6.35 -14.95 10.64
N ARG A 565 -7.50 -15.23 11.27
CA ARG A 565 -8.45 -16.35 10.95
C ARG A 565 -7.91 -17.75 11.22
N ASN A 566 -6.66 -17.91 11.60
CA ASN A 566 -6.04 -19.18 11.90
C ASN A 566 -6.16 -19.49 13.40
N ARG A 567 -6.53 -20.72 13.74
CA ARG A 567 -6.55 -21.22 15.12
C ARG A 567 -5.18 -21.77 15.49
N TRP A 568 -4.72 -21.40 16.67
CA TRP A 568 -3.39 -21.75 17.16
C TRP A 568 -3.52 -22.60 18.41
N GLN A 569 -2.77 -23.69 18.44
CA GLN A 569 -2.74 -24.65 19.52
C GLN A 569 -1.33 -24.75 20.09
N LEU A 570 -1.28 -24.84 21.40
CA LEU A 570 -0.04 -24.97 22.17
C LEU A 570 -0.02 -26.36 22.83
N LEU A 571 1.11 -27.01 22.75
CA LEU A 571 1.30 -28.33 23.38
C LEU A 571 2.62 -28.39 24.14
N PRO A 572 2.64 -29.03 25.34
CA PRO A 572 3.87 -29.34 26.07
C PRO A 572 4.59 -30.50 25.39
N GLY A 573 5.90 -30.60 25.62
CA GLY A 573 6.68 -31.73 25.08
C GLY A 573 6.21 -33.11 25.54
N THR A 574 5.51 -33.18 26.68
CA THR A 574 4.91 -34.41 27.21
C THR A 574 3.74 -34.93 26.36
N ALA A 575 3.13 -34.06 25.55
CA ALA A 575 2.05 -34.47 24.64
C ALA A 575 2.54 -35.26 23.41
N TRP A 576 3.84 -35.22 23.12
CA TRP A 576 4.41 -35.92 21.99
C TRP A 576 4.64 -37.42 22.30
N ASN A 577 4.13 -38.30 21.43
CA ASN A 577 4.40 -39.74 21.50
C ASN A 577 5.60 -40.11 20.60
N PRO A 578 6.79 -40.39 21.15
CA PRO A 578 8.00 -40.68 20.37
C PRO A 578 7.94 -42.03 19.62
N ALA A 579 7.04 -42.96 20.02
CA ALA A 579 6.86 -44.25 19.35
C ALA A 579 5.91 -44.17 18.15
N CYS A 580 5.26 -43.01 17.92
CA CYS A 580 4.34 -42.84 16.82
C CYS A 580 5.07 -42.33 15.56
N HIS A 581 4.82 -42.99 14.44
CA HIS A 581 5.32 -42.58 13.11
C HIS A 581 4.15 -42.15 12.23
N ALA A 582 3.87 -40.86 12.17
CA ALA A 582 2.82 -40.32 11.32
C ALA A 582 3.36 -39.96 9.94
N GLU A 583 2.92 -40.65 8.91
CA GLU A 583 3.24 -40.34 7.51
C GLU A 583 2.43 -39.15 6.95
N ARG A 584 1.30 -38.78 7.56
CA ARG A 584 0.38 -37.76 7.06
C ARG A 584 0.09 -36.69 8.12
N VAL A 585 0.54 -35.51 7.86
CA VAL A 585 0.10 -34.25 8.46
C VAL A 585 -0.60 -33.46 7.34
N GLY A 586 -1.61 -32.67 7.65
CA GLY A 586 -2.39 -31.93 6.65
C GLY A 586 -1.55 -31.27 5.55
N ALA A 587 -2.13 -31.04 4.38
CA ALA A 587 -1.42 -30.43 3.25
C ALA A 587 -1.07 -28.97 3.57
N ASN A 588 0.11 -28.53 3.14
CA ASN A 588 0.46 -27.12 3.14
C ASN A 588 -0.50 -26.36 2.19
N ASP A 589 -1.40 -25.56 2.72
CA ASP A 589 -2.21 -24.62 1.94
C ASP A 589 -1.44 -23.34 1.60
N ASP A 590 -0.10 -23.40 1.56
CA ASP A 590 0.79 -22.24 1.45
C ASP A 590 1.13 -21.82 0.01
N GLU A 591 0.19 -21.90 -0.91
CA GLU A 591 0.31 -21.27 -2.22
C GLU A 591 -0.65 -20.06 -2.37
N GLU A 592 -0.77 -19.17 -1.37
CA GLU A 592 -1.34 -17.85 -1.59
C GLU A 592 -0.32 -16.70 -1.45
#